data_c65ad730858e1eb24a7b6a42fbaf3e44
#
_entry.id   c65ad730858e1eb24a7b6a42fbaf3e44
#
_cell.length_a   1.000
_cell.length_b   1.000
_cell.length_c   1.000
_cell.angle_alpha   90.00
_cell.angle_beta   90.00
_cell.angle_gamma   90.00
#
_symmetry.space_group_name_H-M   'P 1'
#
loop_
_entity.id
_entity.type
_entity.pdbx_description
1 polymer ?
#
loop_
_entity_poly.entity_id
_entity_poly.type
_entity_poly.pdbx_seq_one_letter_code
_entity_poly.pdbx_strand_id
1 'polypeptide(L)'
;MKKIKIGICGWGTVATALHRSILENKNQIKRTHQVDLEIVAIGARRDNPKYSAGKTKVLRNIFDVLDEDIDVLVELIGGTDDAKTLISSSFEKKIPVVTANKAVIYEYGDILFREASNNGVDFLFEASVCAGTPTINLLKNDLAGNKFLSIKGMLNGTSNFIISQMEDGMSFEDSLSFAQENGYAEADPTFDIEGIDAAHKISILSNIVFGSPLPPNEFLIEGISNITKQDIYIAEKLDFTVKHVSSADMKDGKLLIRSNPALVQKSDYLSSLKNVRNGLVIDTDLIGKIHISGSGAGGEATAAGVISDIVRLASESSNHNATSKEDLKYRQISDELFSFLIIVNSSSENINSDVLDMLAEHNISIRNSGLILSLIHI
;
A
#
# COMPACT_ATOMS: atom_id res chain seq x y z
N MET A 1 2.78 -22.41 26.72
CA MET A 1 3.39 -21.27 25.98
C MET A 1 4.06 -21.87 24.75
N LYS A 2 3.65 -21.42 23.57
CA LYS A 2 4.20 -21.90 22.30
C LYS A 2 5.50 -21.15 21.99
N LYS A 3 6.55 -21.84 21.59
CA LYS A 3 7.80 -21.24 21.16
C LYS A 3 7.82 -21.24 19.64
N ILE A 4 8.19 -20.11 19.01
CA ILE A 4 8.32 -19.95 17.56
C ILE A 4 9.75 -19.56 17.25
N LYS A 5 10.41 -20.39 16.46
CA LYS A 5 11.78 -20.21 15.97
C LYS A 5 11.75 -19.52 14.61
N ILE A 6 12.41 -18.38 14.53
CA ILE A 6 12.35 -17.46 13.38
C ILE A 6 13.66 -17.46 12.63
N GLY A 7 13.61 -17.70 11.32
CA GLY A 7 14.68 -17.39 10.39
C GLY A 7 14.38 -16.08 9.65
N ILE A 8 15.30 -15.12 9.68
CA ILE A 8 15.15 -13.83 8.99
C ILE A 8 16.07 -13.81 7.77
N CYS A 9 15.52 -13.52 6.58
CA CYS A 9 16.32 -13.24 5.39
C CYS A 9 16.26 -11.76 5.02
N GLY A 10 17.45 -11.12 5.03
CA GLY A 10 17.64 -9.67 4.94
C GLY A 10 18.12 -9.08 6.26
N TRP A 11 18.97 -8.04 6.17
CA TRP A 11 19.51 -7.35 7.37
C TRP A 11 19.55 -5.83 7.18
N GLY A 12 18.46 -5.32 6.54
CA GLY A 12 18.21 -3.90 6.32
C GLY A 12 17.43 -3.24 7.48
N THR A 13 16.86 -2.09 7.20
CA THR A 13 16.11 -1.26 8.17
C THR A 13 14.98 -2.02 8.84
N VAL A 14 14.16 -2.76 8.09
CA VAL A 14 13.01 -3.50 8.64
C VAL A 14 13.48 -4.67 9.50
N ALA A 15 14.44 -5.46 9.01
CA ALA A 15 14.94 -6.64 9.72
C ALA A 15 15.62 -6.28 11.06
N THR A 16 16.37 -5.17 11.10
CA THR A 16 17.01 -4.68 12.34
C THR A 16 15.98 -4.12 13.31
N ALA A 17 14.94 -3.44 12.84
CA ALA A 17 13.82 -3.01 13.66
C ALA A 17 13.04 -4.22 14.22
N LEU A 18 12.78 -5.24 13.39
CA LEU A 18 12.13 -6.48 13.81
C LEU A 18 12.93 -7.18 14.92
N HIS A 19 14.23 -7.37 14.72
CA HIS A 19 15.11 -7.99 15.71
C HIS A 19 15.07 -7.23 17.04
N ARG A 20 15.22 -5.90 17.01
CA ARG A 20 15.14 -5.06 18.19
C ARG A 20 13.77 -5.17 18.88
N SER A 21 12.69 -5.00 18.12
CA SER A 21 11.33 -5.00 18.67
C SER A 21 10.96 -6.35 19.28
N ILE A 22 11.40 -7.48 18.72
CA ILE A 22 11.19 -8.81 19.33
C ILE A 22 11.91 -8.89 20.68
N LEU A 23 13.15 -8.41 20.78
CA LEU A 23 13.93 -8.46 22.03
C LEU A 23 13.31 -7.55 23.11
N GLU A 24 12.95 -6.32 22.76
CA GLU A 24 12.37 -5.35 23.69
C GLU A 24 10.98 -5.74 24.17
N ASN A 25 10.12 -6.24 23.26
CA ASN A 25 8.73 -6.58 23.55
C ASN A 25 8.51 -8.05 23.95
N LYS A 26 9.59 -8.83 24.12
CA LYS A 26 9.51 -10.27 24.41
C LYS A 26 8.57 -10.60 25.56
N ASN A 27 8.70 -9.90 26.68
CA ASN A 27 7.90 -10.14 27.88
C ASN A 27 6.42 -9.76 27.68
N GLN A 28 6.15 -8.70 26.91
CA GLN A 28 4.81 -8.28 26.56
C GLN A 28 4.13 -9.34 25.70
N ILE A 29 4.80 -9.80 24.62
CA ILE A 29 4.27 -10.83 23.71
C ILE A 29 3.98 -12.14 24.46
N LYS A 30 4.92 -12.57 25.33
CA LYS A 30 4.72 -13.75 26.18
C LYS A 30 3.49 -13.62 27.06
N ARG A 31 3.29 -12.47 27.68
CA ARG A 31 2.18 -12.23 28.62
C ARG A 31 0.84 -12.18 27.90
N THR A 32 0.76 -11.46 26.78
CA THR A 32 -0.52 -11.19 26.09
C THR A 32 -0.95 -12.29 25.13
N HIS A 33 0.00 -12.96 24.48
CA HIS A 33 -0.28 -13.94 23.43
C HIS A 33 0.16 -15.37 23.78
N GLN A 34 0.84 -15.57 24.92
CA GLN A 34 1.38 -16.87 25.35
C GLN A 34 2.38 -17.47 24.32
N VAL A 35 3.11 -16.60 23.61
CA VAL A 35 4.08 -16.95 22.56
C VAL A 35 5.46 -16.46 22.95
N ASP A 36 6.47 -17.33 22.81
CA ASP A 36 7.89 -16.99 22.96
C ASP A 36 8.55 -16.95 21.58
N LEU A 37 8.94 -15.79 21.11
CA LEU A 37 9.63 -15.57 19.84
C LEU A 37 11.14 -15.71 20.04
N GLU A 38 11.78 -16.55 19.21
CA GLU A 38 13.23 -16.75 19.19
C GLU A 38 13.76 -16.60 17.77
N ILE A 39 14.71 -15.68 17.57
CA ILE A 39 15.40 -15.53 16.28
C ILE A 39 16.60 -16.49 16.29
N VAL A 40 16.54 -17.52 15.44
CA VAL A 40 17.57 -18.59 15.34
C VAL A 40 18.69 -18.20 14.41
N ALA A 41 18.33 -17.69 13.22
CA ALA A 41 19.31 -17.35 12.20
C ALA A 41 18.89 -16.11 11.39
N ILE A 42 19.89 -15.43 10.86
CA ILE A 42 19.75 -14.28 9.98
C ILE A 42 20.55 -14.56 8.71
N GLY A 43 19.89 -14.59 7.56
CA GLY A 43 20.52 -14.63 6.25
C GLY A 43 20.83 -13.22 5.76
N ALA A 44 22.10 -12.87 5.65
CA ALA A 44 22.52 -11.53 5.26
C ALA A 44 23.80 -11.56 4.42
N ARG A 45 23.76 -11.04 3.19
CA ARG A 45 24.94 -10.94 2.32
C ARG A 45 26.02 -10.01 2.86
N ARG A 46 25.62 -9.02 3.69
CA ARG A 46 26.49 -8.00 4.28
C ARG A 46 26.11 -7.75 5.73
N ASP A 47 27.07 -7.31 6.54
CA ASP A 47 26.78 -6.81 7.87
C ASP A 47 26.05 -5.47 7.79
N ASN A 48 25.23 -5.19 8.79
CA ASN A 48 24.67 -3.85 8.97
C ASN A 48 25.62 -3.05 9.87
N PRO A 49 26.26 -1.97 9.38
CA PRO A 49 27.23 -1.21 10.16
C PRO A 49 26.59 -0.46 11.34
N LYS A 50 25.26 -0.29 11.31
CA LYS A 50 24.53 0.48 12.32
C LYS A 50 23.90 -0.39 13.41
N TYR A 51 23.84 -1.73 13.22
CA TYR A 51 23.14 -2.61 14.17
C TYR A 51 23.72 -4.03 14.17
N SER A 52 24.05 -4.54 15.36
CA SER A 52 24.62 -5.88 15.56
C SER A 52 23.53 -6.93 15.80
N ALA A 53 23.69 -8.09 15.20
CA ALA A 53 22.85 -9.27 15.47
C ALA A 53 23.10 -9.90 16.86
N GLY A 54 24.04 -9.39 17.62
CA GLY A 54 24.40 -9.93 18.93
C GLY A 54 24.94 -11.36 18.87
N LYS A 55 24.23 -12.30 19.54
CA LYS A 55 24.57 -13.73 19.54
C LYS A 55 23.84 -14.54 18.47
N THR A 56 22.95 -13.92 17.69
CA THR A 56 22.18 -14.60 16.65
C THR A 56 23.10 -15.02 15.52
N LYS A 57 22.96 -16.24 15.04
CA LYS A 57 23.75 -16.79 13.93
C LYS A 57 23.48 -16.00 12.65
N VAL A 58 24.54 -15.53 11.98
CA VAL A 58 24.45 -14.83 10.70
C VAL A 58 25.04 -15.70 9.59
N LEU A 59 24.24 -15.97 8.56
CA LEU A 59 24.55 -16.77 7.39
C LEU A 59 24.72 -15.86 6.17
N ARG A 60 25.78 -16.10 5.38
CA ARG A 60 26.09 -15.23 4.22
C ARG A 60 25.27 -15.57 2.97
N ASN A 61 24.88 -16.81 2.82
CA ASN A 61 23.90 -17.21 1.84
C ASN A 61 22.52 -17.21 2.50
N ILE A 62 21.59 -16.45 1.94
CA ILE A 62 20.23 -16.30 2.50
C ILE A 62 19.44 -17.60 2.47
N PHE A 63 19.73 -18.51 1.52
CA PHE A 63 19.06 -19.80 1.39
C PHE A 63 19.44 -20.78 2.50
N ASP A 64 20.63 -20.65 3.10
CA ASP A 64 21.10 -21.53 4.19
C ASP A 64 20.25 -21.37 5.46
N VAL A 65 19.46 -20.31 5.58
CA VAL A 65 18.47 -20.12 6.67
C VAL A 65 17.42 -21.21 6.68
N LEU A 66 17.08 -21.76 5.52
CA LEU A 66 16.12 -22.86 5.39
C LEU A 66 16.65 -24.22 5.87
N ASP A 67 17.94 -24.34 6.17
CA ASP A 67 18.57 -25.53 6.75
C ASP A 67 18.70 -25.45 8.28
N GLU A 68 18.34 -24.32 8.87
CA GLU A 68 18.27 -24.13 10.32
C GLU A 68 16.94 -24.66 10.88
N ASP A 69 16.92 -24.93 12.17
CA ASP A 69 15.70 -25.39 12.90
C ASP A 69 14.75 -24.19 13.14
N ILE A 70 14.02 -23.81 12.10
CA ILE A 70 13.08 -22.69 12.11
C ILE A 70 11.63 -23.15 11.90
N ASP A 71 10.68 -22.49 12.57
CA ASP A 71 9.24 -22.72 12.43
C ASP A 71 8.62 -21.74 11.41
N VAL A 72 9.29 -20.63 11.09
CA VAL A 72 8.83 -19.61 10.15
C VAL A 72 10.00 -18.90 9.51
N LEU A 73 9.89 -18.68 8.20
CA LEU A 73 10.79 -17.81 7.44
C LEU A 73 10.21 -16.39 7.38
N VAL A 74 11.01 -15.38 7.71
CA VAL A 74 10.67 -13.96 7.51
C VAL A 74 11.51 -13.41 6.37
N GLU A 75 10.88 -13.12 5.24
CA GLU A 75 11.52 -12.57 4.03
C GLU A 75 11.48 -11.04 4.04
N LEU A 76 12.65 -10.41 4.09
CA LEU A 76 12.87 -8.96 4.10
C LEU A 76 14.05 -8.54 3.21
N ILE A 77 14.31 -9.29 2.12
CA ILE A 77 15.47 -9.04 1.26
C ILE A 77 15.23 -7.95 0.21
N GLY A 78 13.97 -7.73 -0.17
CA GLY A 78 13.62 -6.85 -1.30
C GLY A 78 13.95 -7.46 -2.66
N GLY A 79 13.48 -6.79 -3.73
CA GLY A 79 13.50 -7.36 -5.08
C GLY A 79 12.49 -8.49 -5.25
N THR A 80 12.47 -9.13 -6.42
CA THR A 80 11.43 -10.13 -6.74
C THR A 80 11.98 -11.52 -6.99
N ASP A 81 13.08 -11.67 -7.73
CA ASP A 81 13.58 -12.98 -8.18
C ASP A 81 14.10 -13.87 -7.05
N ASP A 82 15.05 -13.35 -6.26
CA ASP A 82 15.59 -14.09 -5.12
C ASP A 82 14.52 -14.29 -4.04
N ALA A 83 13.64 -13.30 -3.82
CA ALA A 83 12.54 -13.38 -2.88
C ALA A 83 11.55 -14.48 -3.26
N LYS A 84 11.12 -14.52 -4.53
CA LYS A 84 10.26 -15.60 -5.06
C LYS A 84 10.89 -16.97 -4.84
N THR A 85 12.16 -17.14 -5.25
CA THR A 85 12.87 -18.41 -5.13
C THR A 85 12.98 -18.87 -3.69
N LEU A 86 13.31 -17.96 -2.78
CA LEU A 86 13.43 -18.24 -1.36
C LEU A 86 12.08 -18.63 -0.73
N ILE A 87 11.01 -17.93 -1.08
CA ILE A 87 9.64 -18.21 -0.61
C ILE A 87 9.18 -19.57 -1.10
N SER A 88 9.32 -19.86 -2.41
CA SER A 88 8.96 -21.18 -2.98
C SER A 88 9.74 -22.33 -2.32
N SER A 89 11.04 -22.15 -2.12
CA SER A 89 11.89 -23.17 -1.44
C SER A 89 11.46 -23.38 0.02
N SER A 90 10.99 -22.33 0.70
CA SER A 90 10.44 -22.46 2.06
C SER A 90 9.16 -23.29 2.07
N PHE A 91 8.26 -23.08 1.11
CA PHE A 91 7.03 -23.86 0.98
C PHE A 91 7.31 -25.34 0.71
N GLU A 92 8.27 -25.67 -0.15
CA GLU A 92 8.70 -27.04 -0.42
C GLU A 92 9.18 -27.75 0.85
N LYS A 93 9.86 -27.02 1.75
CA LYS A 93 10.29 -27.52 3.07
C LYS A 93 9.20 -27.50 4.13
N LYS A 94 7.96 -27.15 3.76
CA LYS A 94 6.81 -27.03 4.70
C LYS A 94 7.02 -25.97 5.78
N ILE A 95 7.77 -24.92 5.49
CA ILE A 95 8.01 -23.80 6.39
C ILE A 95 7.13 -22.63 5.94
N PRO A 96 6.23 -22.12 6.80
CA PRO A 96 5.41 -20.94 6.52
C PRO A 96 6.28 -19.68 6.34
N VAL A 97 5.77 -18.73 5.59
CA VAL A 97 6.49 -17.51 5.27
C VAL A 97 5.71 -16.27 5.70
N VAL A 98 6.42 -15.32 6.29
CA VAL A 98 5.96 -13.95 6.54
C VAL A 98 6.83 -13.00 5.69
N THR A 99 6.20 -12.12 4.92
CA THR A 99 6.92 -11.15 4.08
C THR A 99 6.36 -9.74 4.18
N ALA A 100 7.23 -8.74 4.06
CA ALA A 100 6.86 -7.34 3.87
C ALA A 100 7.08 -6.88 2.42
N ASN A 101 7.45 -7.79 1.52
CA ASN A 101 7.83 -7.51 0.15
C ASN A 101 6.62 -7.35 -0.77
N LYS A 102 6.11 -6.14 -0.87
CA LYS A 102 5.00 -5.79 -1.74
C LYS A 102 5.24 -6.18 -3.20
N ALA A 103 6.47 -6.00 -3.70
CA ALA A 103 6.77 -6.25 -5.10
C ALA A 103 6.63 -7.73 -5.47
N VAL A 104 7.13 -8.64 -4.62
CA VAL A 104 6.98 -10.09 -4.86
C VAL A 104 5.52 -10.55 -4.80
N ILE A 105 4.71 -9.94 -3.93
CA ILE A 105 3.27 -10.22 -3.87
C ILE A 105 2.56 -9.72 -5.13
N TYR A 106 2.86 -8.50 -5.57
CA TYR A 106 2.25 -7.93 -6.77
C TYR A 106 2.58 -8.74 -8.03
N GLU A 107 3.83 -9.13 -8.17
CA GLU A 107 4.33 -9.80 -9.39
C GLU A 107 4.04 -11.30 -9.43
N TYR A 108 4.16 -11.98 -8.28
CA TYR A 108 4.08 -13.44 -8.20
C TYR A 108 3.02 -13.96 -7.22
N GLY A 109 2.20 -13.08 -6.63
CA GLY A 109 1.26 -13.45 -5.56
C GLY A 109 0.36 -14.61 -5.93
N ASP A 110 -0.24 -14.59 -7.13
CA ASP A 110 -1.11 -15.67 -7.60
C ASP A 110 -0.43 -17.04 -7.67
N ILE A 111 0.86 -17.05 -7.98
CA ILE A 111 1.67 -18.29 -8.03
C ILE A 111 1.99 -18.70 -6.59
N LEU A 112 2.50 -17.80 -5.79
CA LEU A 112 2.92 -18.06 -4.42
C LEU A 112 1.76 -18.48 -3.52
N PHE A 113 0.56 -17.90 -3.67
CA PHE A 113 -0.64 -18.34 -2.93
C PHE A 113 -1.03 -19.78 -3.27
N ARG A 114 -0.93 -20.18 -4.53
CA ARG A 114 -1.18 -21.56 -4.95
C ARG A 114 -0.10 -22.53 -4.43
N GLU A 115 1.16 -22.13 -4.48
CA GLU A 115 2.27 -22.93 -3.95
C GLU A 115 2.13 -23.15 -2.45
N ALA A 116 1.83 -22.10 -1.67
CA ALA A 116 1.59 -22.20 -0.25
C ALA A 116 0.43 -23.15 0.06
N SER A 117 -0.71 -22.99 -0.63
CA SER A 117 -1.88 -23.85 -0.48
C SER A 117 -1.56 -25.33 -0.82
N ASN A 118 -0.89 -25.59 -1.95
CA ASN A 118 -0.50 -26.94 -2.37
C ASN A 118 0.45 -27.61 -1.36
N ASN A 119 1.28 -26.81 -0.71
CA ASN A 119 2.21 -27.29 0.30
C ASN A 119 1.60 -27.37 1.70
N GLY A 120 0.39 -26.85 1.91
CA GLY A 120 -0.30 -26.84 3.19
C GLY A 120 0.41 -25.94 4.22
N VAL A 121 0.92 -24.78 3.80
CA VAL A 121 1.62 -23.81 4.66
C VAL A 121 1.02 -22.42 4.54
N ASP A 122 1.16 -21.65 5.61
CA ASP A 122 0.69 -20.26 5.63
C ASP A 122 1.66 -19.32 4.91
N PHE A 123 1.08 -18.35 4.18
CA PHE A 123 1.79 -17.24 3.57
C PHE A 123 1.16 -15.93 4.01
N LEU A 124 1.84 -15.19 4.88
CA LEU A 124 1.34 -13.99 5.53
C LEU A 124 2.14 -12.76 5.07
N PHE A 125 1.47 -11.65 4.92
CA PHE A 125 2.07 -10.46 4.30
C PHE A 125 1.43 -9.13 4.75
N GLU A 126 0.97 -9.05 6.02
CA GLU A 126 0.36 -7.85 6.59
C GLU A 126 1.20 -6.60 6.34
N ALA A 127 2.50 -6.72 6.57
CA ALA A 127 3.43 -5.61 6.44
C ALA A 127 3.68 -5.14 5.00
N SER A 128 3.20 -5.86 3.98
CA SER A 128 3.37 -5.48 2.57
C SER A 128 2.49 -4.30 2.14
N VAL A 129 1.38 -4.05 2.85
CA VAL A 129 0.46 -2.94 2.59
C VAL A 129 0.23 -2.15 3.88
N CYS A 130 0.46 -0.83 3.84
CA CYS A 130 0.29 0.08 4.99
C CYS A 130 1.13 -0.29 6.23
N ALA A 131 2.25 -0.98 6.05
CA ALA A 131 3.22 -1.33 7.09
C ALA A 131 2.60 -2.00 8.34
N GLY A 132 2.54 -1.31 9.48
CA GLY A 132 1.96 -1.84 10.72
C GLY A 132 0.50 -1.47 10.94
N THR A 133 -0.12 -0.72 10.02
CA THR A 133 -1.55 -0.44 10.09
C THR A 133 -2.33 -1.69 9.71
N PRO A 134 -3.13 -2.29 10.60
CA PRO A 134 -3.79 -3.57 10.34
C PRO A 134 -4.80 -3.42 9.20
N THR A 135 -4.47 -3.99 8.06
CA THR A 135 -5.25 -3.85 6.82
C THR A 135 -5.63 -5.22 6.27
N ILE A 136 -4.65 -6.08 6.00
CA ILE A 136 -4.87 -7.38 5.36
C ILE A 136 -5.62 -8.31 6.29
N ASN A 137 -5.21 -8.38 7.56
CA ASN A 137 -5.89 -9.19 8.55
C ASN A 137 -7.32 -8.72 8.82
N LEU A 138 -7.52 -7.41 8.91
CA LEU A 138 -8.86 -6.82 9.03
C LEU A 138 -9.77 -7.28 7.88
N LEU A 139 -9.31 -7.15 6.64
CA LEU A 139 -10.08 -7.52 5.45
C LEU A 139 -10.35 -9.01 5.36
N LYS A 140 -9.35 -9.86 5.63
CA LYS A 140 -9.47 -11.32 5.49
C LYS A 140 -10.26 -11.98 6.60
N ASN A 141 -10.20 -11.44 7.82
CA ASN A 141 -10.71 -12.13 9.01
C ASN A 141 -11.81 -11.37 9.71
N ASP A 142 -11.55 -10.13 10.15
CA ASP A 142 -12.51 -9.40 10.98
C ASP A 142 -13.74 -8.95 10.18
N LEU A 143 -13.58 -8.71 8.88
CA LEU A 143 -14.64 -8.31 7.96
C LEU A 143 -15.18 -9.46 7.08
N ALA A 144 -14.78 -10.71 7.34
CA ALA A 144 -15.13 -11.87 6.50
C ALA A 144 -16.64 -12.11 6.30
N GLY A 145 -17.48 -11.61 7.21
CA GLY A 145 -18.95 -11.70 7.10
C GLY A 145 -19.60 -10.67 6.19
N ASN A 146 -18.82 -9.73 5.65
CA ASN A 146 -19.35 -8.61 4.85
C ASN A 146 -19.12 -8.82 3.35
N LYS A 147 -20.04 -8.29 2.54
CA LYS A 147 -19.78 -8.06 1.12
C LYS A 147 -19.13 -6.69 0.94
N PHE A 148 -17.94 -6.69 0.35
CA PHE A 148 -17.24 -5.46 0.06
C PHE A 148 -17.84 -4.76 -1.17
N LEU A 149 -18.03 -3.45 -1.07
CA LEU A 149 -18.53 -2.60 -2.15
C LEU A 149 -17.38 -1.80 -2.77
N SER A 150 -16.51 -1.23 -1.94
CA SER A 150 -15.31 -0.54 -2.39
C SER A 150 -14.23 -0.48 -1.32
N ILE A 151 -12.98 -0.33 -1.78
CA ILE A 151 -11.85 0.09 -0.96
C ILE A 151 -11.25 1.33 -1.62
N LYS A 152 -11.00 2.38 -0.83
CA LYS A 152 -10.33 3.62 -1.28
C LYS A 152 -9.27 3.99 -0.27
N GLY A 153 -8.14 4.51 -0.74
CA GLY A 153 -7.12 4.92 0.21
C GLY A 153 -6.06 5.84 -0.37
N MET A 154 -5.40 6.52 0.54
CA MET A 154 -4.13 7.18 0.33
C MET A 154 -3.03 6.22 0.77
N LEU A 155 -2.42 5.53 -0.19
CA LEU A 155 -1.55 4.38 0.05
C LEU A 155 -0.05 4.70 -0.11
N ASN A 156 0.29 5.92 -0.54
CA ASN A 156 1.67 6.36 -0.66
C ASN A 156 1.92 7.60 0.21
N GLY A 157 2.83 7.47 1.19
CA GLY A 157 3.16 8.54 2.12
C GLY A 157 3.94 9.68 1.48
N THR A 158 4.85 9.38 0.55
CA THR A 158 5.68 10.36 -0.17
C THR A 158 4.82 11.30 -1.01
N SER A 159 3.94 10.73 -1.85
CA SER A 159 3.01 11.51 -2.68
C SER A 159 2.08 12.37 -1.82
N ASN A 160 1.56 11.84 -0.71
CA ASN A 160 0.72 12.61 0.20
C ASN A 160 1.49 13.74 0.89
N PHE A 161 2.74 13.51 1.27
CA PHE A 161 3.60 14.53 1.84
C PHE A 161 3.85 15.67 0.85
N ILE A 162 4.23 15.36 -0.39
CA ILE A 162 4.46 16.34 -1.46
C ILE A 162 3.22 17.21 -1.68
N ILE A 163 2.04 16.59 -1.88
CA ILE A 163 0.78 17.32 -2.05
C ILE A 163 0.48 18.19 -0.82
N SER A 164 0.73 17.70 0.39
CA SER A 164 0.50 18.49 1.62
C SER A 164 1.39 19.73 1.69
N GLN A 165 2.66 19.63 1.26
CA GLN A 165 3.56 20.80 1.19
C GLN A 165 3.12 21.78 0.08
N MET A 166 2.57 21.27 -1.02
CA MET A 166 2.00 22.12 -2.07
C MET A 166 0.73 22.84 -1.60
N GLU A 167 -0.11 22.19 -0.77
CA GLU A 167 -1.25 22.83 -0.08
C GLU A 167 -0.79 23.99 0.84
N ASP A 168 0.40 23.86 1.44
CA ASP A 168 1.03 24.89 2.26
C ASP A 168 1.80 25.96 1.41
N GLY A 169 1.72 25.90 0.08
CA GLY A 169 2.20 26.91 -0.87
C GLY A 169 3.55 26.64 -1.51
N MET A 170 4.19 25.49 -1.27
CA MET A 170 5.45 25.12 -1.96
C MET A 170 5.18 24.71 -3.42
N SER A 171 6.22 24.79 -4.27
CA SER A 171 6.16 24.19 -5.63
C SER A 171 6.26 22.66 -5.53
N PHE A 172 5.95 21.96 -6.62
CA PHE A 172 6.16 20.50 -6.66
C PHE A 172 7.64 20.17 -6.47
N GLU A 173 8.53 20.87 -7.16
CA GLU A 173 9.98 20.68 -7.11
C GLU A 173 10.55 20.94 -5.71
N ASP A 174 10.12 22.05 -5.06
CA ASP A 174 10.55 22.36 -3.70
C ASP A 174 10.01 21.32 -2.70
N SER A 175 8.76 20.89 -2.88
CA SER A 175 8.13 19.87 -2.02
C SER A 175 8.80 18.51 -2.15
N LEU A 176 9.20 18.13 -3.37
CA LEU A 176 9.96 16.90 -3.63
C LEU A 176 11.36 16.98 -3.02
N SER A 177 12.08 18.09 -3.22
CA SER A 177 13.40 18.30 -2.61
C SER A 177 13.31 18.23 -1.09
N PHE A 178 12.30 18.86 -0.50
CA PHE A 178 12.06 18.81 0.94
C PHE A 178 11.71 17.40 1.44
N ALA A 179 10.96 16.61 0.66
CA ALA A 179 10.71 15.20 0.96
C ALA A 179 12.00 14.36 0.95
N GLN A 180 12.92 14.61 0.00
CA GLN A 180 14.21 13.93 -0.09
C GLN A 180 15.13 14.30 1.08
N GLU A 181 15.22 15.57 1.45
CA GLU A 181 16.01 16.04 2.60
C GLU A 181 15.54 15.42 3.93
N ASN A 182 14.23 15.21 4.08
CA ASN A 182 13.64 14.58 5.27
C ASN A 182 13.61 13.04 5.20
N GLY A 183 14.13 12.43 4.12
CA GLY A 183 14.19 10.99 3.96
C GLY A 183 12.83 10.33 3.67
N TYR A 184 11.82 11.09 3.23
CA TYR A 184 10.52 10.60 2.80
C TYR A 184 10.49 10.19 1.33
N ALA A 185 11.40 10.73 0.51
CA ALA A 185 11.62 10.33 -0.87
C ALA A 185 13.07 9.87 -1.08
N GLU A 186 13.26 8.88 -1.93
CA GLU A 186 14.58 8.44 -2.38
C GLU A 186 15.14 9.37 -3.46
N ALA A 187 16.42 9.18 -3.83
CA ALA A 187 17.06 9.95 -4.91
C ALA A 187 16.34 9.76 -6.26
N ASP A 188 15.85 8.56 -6.54
CA ASP A 188 14.91 8.30 -7.61
C ASP A 188 13.51 8.10 -7.02
N PRO A 189 12.65 9.12 -7.06
CA PRO A 189 11.31 9.08 -6.46
C PRO A 189 10.24 8.52 -7.41
N THR A 190 10.60 8.12 -8.62
CA THR A 190 9.67 7.76 -9.72
C THR A 190 8.60 6.77 -9.28
N PHE A 191 8.98 5.74 -8.51
CA PHE A 191 8.06 4.72 -8.04
C PHE A 191 6.93 5.29 -7.16
N ASP A 192 7.23 6.34 -6.40
CA ASP A 192 6.25 7.03 -5.55
C ASP A 192 5.45 8.07 -6.32
N ILE A 193 6.13 8.98 -7.03
CA ILE A 193 5.47 10.13 -7.65
C ILE A 193 4.64 9.77 -8.90
N GLU A 194 4.99 8.67 -9.59
CA GLU A 194 4.19 8.14 -10.70
C GLU A 194 3.06 7.19 -10.25
N GLY A 195 2.85 7.06 -8.93
CA GLY A 195 1.74 6.31 -8.34
C GLY A 195 1.89 4.79 -8.39
N ILE A 196 3.04 4.25 -8.78
CA ILE A 196 3.28 2.82 -8.95
C ILE A 196 3.22 2.08 -7.60
N ASP A 197 3.81 2.64 -6.54
CA ASP A 197 3.74 2.09 -5.19
C ASP A 197 2.29 1.93 -4.71
N ALA A 198 1.50 2.98 -4.86
CA ALA A 198 0.09 2.98 -4.46
C ALA A 198 -0.74 2.01 -5.31
N ALA A 199 -0.40 1.90 -6.60
CA ALA A 199 -1.00 0.96 -7.54
C ALA A 199 -0.77 -0.50 -7.12
N HIS A 200 0.45 -0.88 -6.77
CA HIS A 200 0.75 -2.22 -6.26
C HIS A 200 -0.05 -2.54 -4.99
N LYS A 201 -0.16 -1.58 -4.06
CA LYS A 201 -0.90 -1.76 -2.82
C LYS A 201 -2.40 -1.97 -3.04
N ILE A 202 -3.05 -1.14 -3.86
CA ILE A 202 -4.49 -1.31 -4.14
C ILE A 202 -4.76 -2.59 -4.91
N SER A 203 -3.84 -3.05 -5.77
CA SER A 203 -3.95 -4.33 -6.46
C SER A 203 -3.97 -5.50 -5.48
N ILE A 204 -3.08 -5.50 -4.49
CA ILE A 204 -3.04 -6.52 -3.43
C ILE A 204 -4.34 -6.51 -2.64
N LEU A 205 -4.83 -5.33 -2.24
CA LEU A 205 -6.09 -5.21 -1.52
C LEU A 205 -7.28 -5.67 -2.37
N SER A 206 -7.29 -5.34 -3.67
CA SER A 206 -8.32 -5.78 -4.61
C SER A 206 -8.32 -7.31 -4.81
N ASN A 207 -7.14 -7.93 -4.84
CA ASN A 207 -7.01 -9.39 -4.86
C ASN A 207 -7.64 -10.02 -3.63
N ILE A 208 -7.35 -9.49 -2.44
CA ILE A 208 -7.88 -10.01 -1.18
C ILE A 208 -9.41 -9.90 -1.12
N VAL A 209 -9.97 -8.78 -1.54
CA VAL A 209 -11.37 -8.44 -1.33
C VAL A 209 -12.27 -8.92 -2.45
N PHE A 210 -11.81 -8.80 -3.68
CA PHE A 210 -12.59 -9.11 -4.88
C PHE A 210 -12.05 -10.31 -5.67
N GLY A 211 -10.93 -10.89 -5.28
CA GLY A 211 -10.30 -12.00 -6.01
C GLY A 211 -9.69 -11.59 -7.34
N SER A 212 -9.36 -10.30 -7.55
CA SER A 212 -8.72 -9.86 -8.79
C SER A 212 -7.37 -10.54 -9.00
N PRO A 213 -6.94 -10.83 -10.24
CA PRO A 213 -5.60 -11.37 -10.48
C PRO A 213 -4.51 -10.37 -10.06
N LEU A 214 -3.30 -10.87 -9.85
CA LEU A 214 -2.09 -10.08 -9.61
C LEU A 214 -1.07 -10.34 -10.73
N PRO A 215 -0.67 -9.30 -11.48
CA PRO A 215 -1.26 -7.96 -11.53
C PRO A 215 -2.68 -7.94 -12.14
N PRO A 216 -3.50 -6.89 -11.89
CA PRO A 216 -4.82 -6.76 -12.50
C PRO A 216 -4.76 -6.64 -14.03
N ASN A 217 -5.80 -7.13 -14.73
CA ASN A 217 -5.85 -7.08 -16.19
C ASN A 217 -6.08 -5.65 -16.72
N GLU A 218 -6.85 -4.84 -15.97
CA GLU A 218 -7.14 -3.45 -16.31
C GLU A 218 -6.95 -2.55 -15.11
N PHE A 219 -6.22 -1.45 -15.31
CA PHE A 219 -5.81 -0.58 -14.24
C PHE A 219 -5.43 0.82 -14.76
N LEU A 220 -6.04 1.85 -14.19
CA LEU A 220 -5.61 3.23 -14.43
C LEU A 220 -4.56 3.62 -13.39
N ILE A 221 -3.38 4.00 -13.85
CA ILE A 221 -2.31 4.55 -13.00
C ILE A 221 -1.92 5.91 -13.54
N GLU A 222 -1.96 6.92 -12.66
CA GLU A 222 -1.51 8.28 -12.94
C GLU A 222 -0.80 8.84 -11.72
N GLY A 223 0.37 9.41 -11.91
CA GLY A 223 1.18 10.02 -10.86
C GLY A 223 0.76 11.43 -10.50
N ILE A 224 1.55 12.06 -9.63
CA ILE A 224 1.34 13.43 -9.14
C ILE A 224 2.25 14.46 -9.80
N SER A 225 3.15 14.06 -10.68
CA SER A 225 4.18 14.92 -11.29
C SER A 225 3.62 16.08 -12.12
N ASN A 226 2.40 15.94 -12.62
CA ASN A 226 1.72 16.98 -13.40
C ASN A 226 0.86 17.94 -12.55
N ILE A 227 0.76 17.73 -11.23
CA ILE A 227 -0.05 18.61 -10.36
C ILE A 227 0.69 19.94 -10.13
N THR A 228 0.00 21.04 -10.38
CA THR A 228 0.53 22.40 -10.22
C THR A 228 -0.03 23.09 -8.96
N LYS A 229 0.62 24.17 -8.52
CA LYS A 229 0.07 25.06 -7.47
C LYS A 229 -1.30 25.62 -7.84
N GLN A 230 -1.53 25.87 -9.13
CA GLN A 230 -2.80 26.39 -9.62
C GLN A 230 -3.93 25.38 -9.43
N ASP A 231 -3.67 24.09 -9.69
CA ASP A 231 -4.64 23.01 -9.49
C ASP A 231 -5.04 22.93 -8.02
N ILE A 232 -4.07 22.96 -7.10
CA ILE A 232 -4.29 22.96 -5.65
C ILE A 232 -5.13 24.18 -5.23
N TYR A 233 -4.75 25.39 -5.68
CA TYR A 233 -5.45 26.63 -5.36
C TYR A 233 -6.91 26.61 -5.82
N ILE A 234 -7.16 26.16 -7.07
CA ILE A 234 -8.52 26.10 -7.62
C ILE A 234 -9.35 25.04 -6.91
N ALA A 235 -8.78 23.87 -6.65
CA ALA A 235 -9.45 22.82 -5.87
C ALA A 235 -9.91 23.38 -4.50
N GLU A 236 -9.03 24.09 -3.80
CA GLU A 236 -9.33 24.71 -2.50
C GLU A 236 -10.49 25.71 -2.58
N LYS A 237 -10.53 26.55 -3.61
CA LYS A 237 -11.63 27.51 -3.84
C LYS A 237 -12.97 26.84 -4.12
N LEU A 238 -12.96 25.61 -4.59
CA LEU A 238 -14.15 24.80 -4.86
C LEU A 238 -14.50 23.86 -3.69
N ASP A 239 -13.90 24.05 -2.52
CA ASP A 239 -14.07 23.22 -1.31
C ASP A 239 -13.60 21.78 -1.44
N PHE A 240 -12.56 21.56 -2.28
CA PHE A 240 -11.86 20.29 -2.44
C PHE A 240 -10.41 20.39 -2.00
N THR A 241 -9.80 19.22 -1.76
CA THR A 241 -8.35 19.04 -1.72
C THR A 241 -7.94 18.12 -2.85
N VAL A 242 -6.73 18.27 -3.35
CA VAL A 242 -6.13 17.27 -4.26
C VAL A 242 -5.48 16.18 -3.43
N LYS A 243 -5.77 14.93 -3.73
CA LYS A 243 -5.14 13.76 -3.09
C LYS A 243 -4.82 12.71 -4.14
N HIS A 244 -3.73 11.96 -3.95
CA HIS A 244 -3.50 10.76 -4.74
C HIS A 244 -4.27 9.60 -4.12
N VAL A 245 -5.36 9.20 -4.77
CA VAL A 245 -6.30 8.19 -4.26
C VAL A 245 -6.22 6.92 -5.10
N SER A 246 -5.99 5.80 -4.43
CA SER A 246 -6.11 4.48 -5.03
C SER A 246 -7.45 3.88 -4.64
N SER A 247 -8.16 3.27 -5.58
CA SER A 247 -9.46 2.65 -5.31
C SER A 247 -9.69 1.37 -6.10
N ALA A 248 -10.49 0.48 -5.50
CA ALA A 248 -11.09 -0.68 -6.15
C ALA A 248 -12.59 -0.67 -5.82
N ASP A 249 -13.42 -0.52 -6.83
CA ASP A 249 -14.86 -0.31 -6.71
C ASP A 249 -15.62 -1.40 -7.47
N MET A 250 -16.48 -2.16 -6.77
CA MET A 250 -17.37 -3.16 -7.37
C MET A 250 -18.76 -2.57 -7.62
N LYS A 251 -19.19 -2.51 -8.87
CA LYS A 251 -20.52 -2.03 -9.23
C LYS A 251 -21.10 -2.89 -10.36
N ASP A 252 -22.33 -3.32 -10.20
CA ASP A 252 -23.06 -4.14 -11.19
C ASP A 252 -22.28 -5.41 -11.62
N GLY A 253 -21.54 -6.02 -10.67
CA GLY A 253 -20.71 -7.20 -10.90
C GLY A 253 -19.44 -6.94 -11.72
N LYS A 254 -19.06 -5.67 -11.90
CA LYS A 254 -17.84 -5.26 -12.59
C LYS A 254 -16.92 -4.49 -11.65
N LEU A 255 -15.64 -4.81 -11.69
CA LEU A 255 -14.59 -4.19 -10.89
C LEU A 255 -13.93 -3.06 -11.67
N LEU A 256 -13.69 -1.92 -11.00
CA LEU A 256 -12.84 -0.84 -11.49
C LEU A 256 -11.71 -0.61 -10.49
N ILE A 257 -10.46 -0.67 -10.97
CA ILE A 257 -9.27 -0.39 -10.16
C ILE A 257 -8.56 0.83 -10.75
N ARG A 258 -8.16 1.76 -9.87
CA ARG A 258 -7.44 2.96 -10.27
C ARG A 258 -6.56 3.51 -9.14
N SER A 259 -5.50 4.22 -9.51
CA SER A 259 -4.60 4.95 -8.62
C SER A 259 -4.20 6.24 -9.33
N ASN A 260 -4.81 7.35 -8.92
CA ASN A 260 -4.67 8.61 -9.64
C ASN A 260 -4.94 9.83 -8.73
N PRO A 261 -4.50 11.02 -9.12
CA PRO A 261 -4.91 12.26 -8.48
C PRO A 261 -6.44 12.42 -8.53
N ALA A 262 -7.02 12.86 -7.42
CA ALA A 262 -8.45 13.03 -7.28
C ALA A 262 -8.79 14.28 -6.47
N LEU A 263 -9.92 14.91 -6.83
CA LEU A 263 -10.53 15.94 -6.02
C LEU A 263 -11.35 15.29 -4.90
N VAL A 264 -10.94 15.52 -3.66
CA VAL A 264 -11.58 15.00 -2.46
C VAL A 264 -12.26 16.14 -1.72
N GLN A 265 -13.56 16.01 -1.43
CA GLN A 265 -14.29 17.03 -0.67
C GLN A 265 -13.63 17.23 0.70
N LYS A 266 -13.55 18.48 1.18
CA LYS A 266 -12.97 18.80 2.50
C LYS A 266 -13.67 18.08 3.65
N SER A 267 -14.94 17.70 3.48
CA SER A 267 -15.73 16.92 4.45
C SER A 267 -15.42 15.41 4.43
N ASP A 268 -14.72 14.91 3.42
CA ASP A 268 -14.36 13.47 3.32
C ASP A 268 -13.21 13.13 4.27
N TYR A 269 -13.23 11.92 4.82
CA TYR A 269 -12.18 11.44 5.71
C TYR A 269 -10.78 11.49 5.06
N LEU A 270 -10.65 11.14 3.79
CA LEU A 270 -9.36 11.15 3.10
C LEU A 270 -8.74 12.54 3.00
N SER A 271 -9.57 13.61 2.98
CA SER A 271 -9.09 14.99 2.95
C SER A 271 -8.28 15.35 4.20
N SER A 272 -8.63 14.76 5.34
CA SER A 272 -7.99 15.00 6.63
C SER A 272 -6.60 14.38 6.78
N LEU A 273 -6.24 13.44 5.88
CA LEU A 273 -4.97 12.74 5.92
C LEU A 273 -3.87 13.64 5.35
N LYS A 274 -2.91 14.02 6.20
CA LYS A 274 -1.79 14.88 5.85
C LYS A 274 -0.45 14.19 6.05
N ASN A 275 0.59 14.75 5.44
CA ASN A 275 1.98 14.31 5.54
C ASN A 275 2.14 12.85 5.07
N VAL A 276 2.92 12.05 5.80
CA VAL A 276 3.25 10.65 5.43
C VAL A 276 2.20 9.62 5.88
N ARG A 277 1.02 10.05 6.33
CA ARG A 277 -0.01 9.11 6.81
C ARG A 277 -0.70 8.40 5.64
N ASN A 278 -0.84 7.10 5.78
CA ASN A 278 -1.71 6.30 4.94
C ASN A 278 -3.08 6.15 5.61
N GLY A 279 -4.11 5.99 4.80
CA GLY A 279 -5.44 5.70 5.32
C GLY A 279 -6.33 5.07 4.27
N LEU A 280 -7.29 4.31 4.74
CA LEU A 280 -8.25 3.56 3.94
C LEU A 280 -9.68 3.86 4.39
N VAL A 281 -10.57 3.87 3.42
CA VAL A 281 -12.01 3.80 3.59
C VAL A 281 -12.47 2.50 2.95
N ILE A 282 -13.05 1.62 3.75
CA ILE A 282 -13.58 0.33 3.35
C ILE A 282 -15.10 0.44 3.41
N ASP A 283 -15.80 0.21 2.30
CA ASP A 283 -17.26 0.26 2.23
C ASP A 283 -17.84 -1.13 2.08
N THR A 284 -18.76 -1.49 2.96
CA THR A 284 -19.36 -2.82 3.05
C THR A 284 -20.88 -2.75 3.17
N ASP A 285 -21.54 -3.86 2.91
CA ASP A 285 -23.02 -3.97 2.93
C ASP A 285 -23.61 -3.98 4.35
N LEU A 286 -22.94 -4.61 5.33
CA LEU A 286 -23.52 -4.81 6.65
C LEU A 286 -23.17 -3.70 7.64
N ILE A 287 -21.92 -3.30 7.70
CA ILE A 287 -21.46 -2.31 8.68
C ILE A 287 -21.17 -0.94 8.07
N GLY A 288 -21.36 -0.78 6.75
CA GLY A 288 -21.13 0.47 6.04
C GLY A 288 -19.64 0.82 5.94
N LYS A 289 -19.32 2.10 6.12
CA LYS A 289 -17.95 2.63 5.94
C LYS A 289 -17.11 2.53 7.19
N ILE A 290 -15.93 1.92 7.04
CA ILE A 290 -14.89 1.86 8.06
C ILE A 290 -13.72 2.72 7.62
N HIS A 291 -13.16 3.48 8.55
CA HIS A 291 -11.99 4.32 8.32
C HIS A 291 -10.84 3.82 9.17
N ILE A 292 -9.68 3.58 8.54
CA ILE A 292 -8.44 3.24 9.25
C ILE A 292 -7.31 4.13 8.76
N SER A 293 -6.43 4.54 9.66
CA SER A 293 -5.21 5.26 9.26
C SER A 293 -4.07 4.98 10.22
N GLY A 294 -2.86 5.10 9.70
CA GLY A 294 -1.66 4.88 10.49
C GLY A 294 -0.39 5.24 9.71
N SER A 295 0.73 4.80 10.24
CA SER A 295 2.00 4.92 9.55
C SER A 295 2.05 3.94 8.37
N GLY A 296 2.24 4.47 7.17
CA GLY A 296 2.27 3.66 5.92
C GLY A 296 3.65 3.10 5.58
N ALA A 297 4.71 3.49 6.31
CA ALA A 297 6.08 3.08 6.08
C ALA A 297 6.91 3.22 7.35
N GLY A 298 8.18 2.78 7.28
CA GLY A 298 9.16 2.88 8.36
C GLY A 298 9.48 1.52 8.97
N GLY A 299 10.73 1.36 9.41
CA GLY A 299 11.25 0.08 9.91
C GLY A 299 10.44 -0.49 11.07
N GLU A 300 10.10 0.33 12.05
CA GLU A 300 9.35 -0.09 13.25
C GLU A 300 7.89 -0.41 12.94
N ALA A 301 7.24 0.41 12.12
CA ALA A 301 5.87 0.15 11.70
C ALA A 301 5.77 -1.15 10.89
N THR A 302 6.69 -1.37 9.94
CA THR A 302 6.74 -2.60 9.15
C THR A 302 7.04 -3.82 10.03
N ALA A 303 7.98 -3.69 10.98
CA ALA A 303 8.30 -4.74 11.94
C ALA A 303 7.09 -5.12 12.81
N ALA A 304 6.25 -4.16 13.19
CA ALA A 304 5.03 -4.44 13.94
C ALA A 304 4.05 -5.32 13.14
N GLY A 305 3.86 -5.05 11.84
CA GLY A 305 3.05 -5.90 10.96
C GLY A 305 3.61 -7.32 10.83
N VAL A 306 4.92 -7.45 10.68
CA VAL A 306 5.61 -8.77 10.65
C VAL A 306 5.41 -9.52 11.97
N ILE A 307 5.57 -8.86 13.12
CA ILE A 307 5.35 -9.50 14.44
C ILE A 307 3.91 -9.96 14.57
N SER A 308 2.94 -9.16 14.12
CA SER A 308 1.52 -9.53 14.14
C SER A 308 1.27 -10.84 13.39
N ASP A 309 1.84 -10.97 12.18
CA ASP A 309 1.72 -12.20 11.39
C ASP A 309 2.39 -13.41 12.07
N ILE A 310 3.59 -13.24 12.64
CA ILE A 310 4.28 -14.33 13.37
C ILE A 310 3.47 -14.79 14.59
N VAL A 311 2.92 -13.85 15.35
CA VAL A 311 2.07 -14.16 16.53
C VAL A 311 0.80 -14.89 16.10
N ARG A 312 0.23 -14.50 14.95
CA ARG A 312 -0.94 -15.14 14.38
C ARG A 312 -0.68 -16.60 14.01
N LEU A 313 0.44 -16.91 13.34
CA LEU A 313 0.88 -18.29 13.06
C LEU A 313 0.96 -19.15 14.34
N ALA A 314 1.27 -18.51 15.47
CA ALA A 314 1.30 -19.21 16.74
C ALA A 314 -0.08 -19.52 17.31
N SER A 315 -1.10 -18.72 16.99
CA SER A 315 -2.43 -18.75 17.60
C SER A 315 -3.43 -19.60 16.83
N GLU A 316 -3.27 -19.70 15.50
CA GLU A 316 -4.22 -20.38 14.61
C GLU A 316 -3.72 -21.77 14.22
N SER A 317 -4.63 -22.75 14.20
CA SER A 317 -4.46 -23.96 13.39
C SER A 317 -4.67 -23.54 11.94
N SER A 318 -3.69 -23.84 11.09
CA SER A 318 -3.59 -23.45 9.69
C SER A 318 -4.92 -23.51 8.92
N ASN A 319 -5.51 -22.36 8.66
CA ASN A 319 -6.57 -22.21 7.67
C ASN A 319 -5.91 -21.78 6.34
N HIS A 320 -5.66 -22.76 5.48
CA HIS A 320 -5.15 -22.52 4.12
C HIS A 320 -6.25 -21.89 3.26
N ASN A 321 -6.43 -20.59 3.36
CA ASN A 321 -7.41 -19.86 2.56
C ASN A 321 -6.82 -19.51 1.19
N ALA A 322 -6.90 -20.47 0.26
CA ALA A 322 -6.87 -20.10 -1.14
C ALA A 322 -8.19 -19.37 -1.45
N THR A 323 -8.13 -18.09 -1.80
CA THR A 323 -9.29 -17.40 -2.37
C THR A 323 -9.67 -18.09 -3.67
N SER A 324 -10.93 -18.56 -3.77
CA SER A 324 -11.44 -19.04 -5.05
C SER A 324 -11.45 -17.87 -6.03
N LYS A 325 -10.76 -18.02 -7.16
CA LYS A 325 -10.82 -17.02 -8.23
C LYS A 325 -12.19 -17.13 -8.90
N GLU A 326 -12.96 -16.06 -8.83
CA GLU A 326 -14.13 -15.89 -9.67
C GLU A 326 -13.72 -15.23 -10.99
N ASP A 327 -14.47 -15.50 -12.07
CA ASP A 327 -14.32 -14.80 -13.35
C ASP A 327 -14.82 -13.37 -13.20
N LEU A 328 -13.95 -12.47 -12.78
CA LEU A 328 -14.26 -11.07 -12.60
C LEU A 328 -14.40 -10.37 -13.94
N LYS A 329 -15.49 -9.59 -14.05
CA LYS A 329 -15.66 -8.66 -15.15
C LYS A 329 -15.18 -7.28 -14.71
N TYR A 330 -14.37 -6.67 -15.56
CA TYR A 330 -13.86 -5.31 -15.34
C TYR A 330 -14.77 -4.29 -16.05
N ARG A 331 -14.89 -3.11 -15.44
CA ARG A 331 -15.44 -1.94 -16.12
C ARG A 331 -14.35 -1.31 -16.95
N GLN A 332 -14.64 -1.02 -18.21
CA GLN A 332 -13.73 -0.24 -19.05
C GLN A 332 -13.74 1.20 -18.55
N ILE A 333 -12.56 1.80 -18.43
CA ILE A 333 -12.41 3.19 -18.00
C ILE A 333 -13.12 4.14 -18.96
N SER A 334 -13.10 3.82 -20.26
CA SER A 334 -13.81 4.56 -21.31
C SER A 334 -15.34 4.62 -21.12
N ASP A 335 -15.90 3.67 -20.38
CA ASP A 335 -17.37 3.58 -20.17
C ASP A 335 -17.81 4.33 -18.90
N GLU A 336 -16.87 4.85 -18.13
CA GLU A 336 -17.14 5.52 -16.86
C GLU A 336 -17.32 7.03 -17.06
N LEU A 337 -18.34 7.58 -16.39
CA LEU A 337 -18.54 9.01 -16.31
C LEU A 337 -17.72 9.57 -15.13
N PHE A 338 -16.68 10.30 -15.44
CA PHE A 338 -15.89 11.01 -14.44
C PHE A 338 -16.29 12.49 -14.38
N SER A 339 -16.09 13.08 -13.21
CA SER A 339 -16.09 14.54 -13.07
C SER A 339 -14.65 15.01 -13.12
N PHE A 340 -14.37 15.95 -13.98
CA PHE A 340 -13.04 16.54 -14.16
C PHE A 340 -13.03 18.00 -13.71
N LEU A 341 -11.90 18.45 -13.21
CA LEU A 341 -11.58 19.86 -13.12
C LEU A 341 -10.86 20.25 -14.40
N ILE A 342 -11.49 21.12 -15.20
CA ILE A 342 -10.88 21.68 -16.41
C ILE A 342 -10.50 23.11 -16.10
N ILE A 343 -9.21 23.43 -16.20
CA ILE A 343 -8.65 24.76 -16.01
C ILE A 343 -8.30 25.31 -17.39
N VAL A 344 -8.95 26.40 -17.76
CA VAL A 344 -8.69 27.07 -19.03
C VAL A 344 -8.03 28.43 -18.76
N ASN A 345 -6.79 28.59 -19.22
CA ASN A 345 -6.08 29.87 -19.20
C ASN A 345 -6.29 30.57 -20.52
N SER A 346 -6.84 31.79 -20.51
CA SER A 346 -7.00 32.60 -21.72
C SER A 346 -6.86 34.08 -21.43
N SER A 347 -6.37 34.77 -22.41
CA SER A 347 -6.33 36.24 -22.45
C SER A 347 -7.57 36.86 -23.12
N SER A 348 -8.56 36.06 -23.54
CA SER A 348 -9.77 36.50 -24.22
C SER A 348 -10.89 36.84 -23.24
N GLU A 349 -11.59 37.95 -23.43
CA GLU A 349 -12.76 38.34 -22.64
C GLU A 349 -14.00 37.46 -22.89
N ASN A 350 -14.04 36.75 -24.03
CA ASN A 350 -15.18 35.92 -24.46
C ASN A 350 -15.02 34.42 -24.17
N ILE A 351 -14.12 34.05 -23.32
CA ILE A 351 -13.74 32.65 -23.04
C ILE A 351 -14.92 31.75 -22.66
N ASN A 352 -15.92 32.34 -21.94
CA ASN A 352 -17.03 31.53 -21.43
C ASN A 352 -17.89 30.89 -22.54
N SER A 353 -18.18 31.63 -23.64
CA SER A 353 -18.97 31.07 -24.75
C SER A 353 -18.19 30.02 -25.52
N ASP A 354 -16.93 30.30 -25.85
CA ASP A 354 -16.10 29.42 -26.67
C ASP A 354 -15.80 28.10 -25.98
N VAL A 355 -15.56 28.13 -24.64
CA VAL A 355 -15.35 26.93 -23.82
C VAL A 355 -16.64 26.14 -23.64
N LEU A 356 -17.77 26.82 -23.41
CA LEU A 356 -19.08 26.18 -23.28
C LEU A 356 -19.49 25.45 -24.57
N ASP A 357 -19.27 26.09 -25.72
CA ASP A 357 -19.55 25.51 -27.02
C ASP A 357 -18.66 24.28 -27.30
N MET A 358 -17.36 24.38 -27.02
CA MET A 358 -16.42 23.27 -27.15
C MET A 358 -16.80 22.08 -26.24
N LEU A 359 -17.19 22.33 -25.01
CA LEU A 359 -17.61 21.28 -24.07
C LEU A 359 -18.91 20.62 -24.48
N ALA A 360 -19.85 21.41 -25.01
CA ALA A 360 -21.13 20.91 -25.56
C ALA A 360 -20.92 20.04 -26.80
N GLU A 361 -20.03 20.42 -27.72
CA GLU A 361 -19.65 19.62 -28.89
C GLU A 361 -19.08 18.24 -28.51
N HIS A 362 -18.46 18.11 -27.36
CA HIS A 362 -17.88 16.87 -26.85
C HIS A 362 -18.78 16.15 -25.85
N ASN A 363 -20.06 16.55 -25.73
CA ASN A 363 -21.04 15.99 -24.77
C ASN A 363 -20.58 16.03 -23.31
N ILE A 364 -19.80 17.03 -22.92
CA ILE A 364 -19.33 17.24 -21.56
C ILE A 364 -20.32 18.14 -20.83
N SER A 365 -20.97 17.62 -19.77
CA SER A 365 -21.89 18.40 -18.95
C SER A 365 -21.15 19.13 -17.83
N ILE A 366 -21.44 20.42 -17.65
CA ILE A 366 -20.87 21.24 -16.60
C ILE A 366 -21.75 21.10 -15.35
N ARG A 367 -21.16 20.64 -14.25
CA ARG A 367 -21.84 20.57 -12.95
C ARG A 367 -21.66 21.83 -12.11
N ASN A 368 -20.51 22.49 -12.24
CA ASN A 368 -20.18 23.75 -11.57
C ASN A 368 -19.23 24.54 -12.44
N SER A 369 -19.53 25.81 -12.69
CA SER A 369 -18.61 26.74 -13.33
C SER A 369 -18.34 27.91 -12.40
N GLY A 370 -17.08 28.23 -12.14
CA GLY A 370 -16.65 29.38 -11.38
C GLY A 370 -15.60 30.17 -12.17
N LEU A 371 -15.78 31.48 -12.32
CA LEU A 371 -14.76 32.37 -12.82
C LEU A 371 -13.80 32.72 -11.67
N ILE A 372 -12.59 32.17 -11.69
CA ILE A 372 -11.53 32.59 -10.79
C ILE A 372 -10.68 33.61 -11.54
N LEU A 373 -10.95 34.90 -11.31
CA LEU A 373 -10.10 35.98 -11.81
C LEU A 373 -8.78 35.94 -11.04
N SER A 374 -7.76 35.34 -11.61
CA SER A 374 -6.39 35.53 -11.19
C SER A 374 -5.90 36.86 -11.78
N LEU A 375 -5.89 37.92 -10.98
CA LEU A 375 -5.17 39.13 -11.30
C LEU A 375 -3.66 38.79 -11.22
N ILE A 376 -3.09 38.40 -12.35
CA ILE A 376 -1.65 38.47 -12.54
C ILE A 376 -1.34 39.95 -12.74
N HIS A 377 -0.85 40.63 -11.71
CA HIS A 377 -0.18 41.89 -11.89
C HIS A 377 1.12 41.61 -12.64
N ILE A 378 1.12 41.97 -13.90
CA ILE A 378 2.32 42.10 -14.71
C ILE A 378 3.11 43.33 -14.22
#